data_ce40d358b1546e508ed27e6a53f12db1
#
_entry.id   ce40d358b1546e508ed27e6a53f12db1
#
_cell.length_a   1.000
_cell.length_b   1.000
_cell.length_c   1.000
_cell.angle_alpha   90.00
_cell.angle_beta   90.00
_cell.angle_gamma   90.00
#
_symmetry.space_group_name_H-M   'P 1'
#
loop_
_entity.id
_entity.type
_entity.pdbx_description
1 polymer ?
#
loop_
_entity_poly.entity_id
_entity_poly.type
_entity_poly.pdbx_seq_one_letter_code
_entity_poly.pdbx_strand_id
1 'polypeptide(L)'
;MHGELSLVTTIAVALGAALLLGFLALRLKLPAIVGYLLAGVLIGPATPGFVADLDLAQQLSEIGVMLLMFGVGLHFSLDDLKEVRGIAVPGALAKIVLATLLGMGTAYLWGWTLGGGLVFGLALSVASTVVLLRALEDRGLVDSLNGRIAIGWLLVEDLVMVLVLVLLPALGGFLGGASAPNTGQAAAPLFGASSLGLALLLAIVQLGIFVVVMLVGGRRLFPWLLWQVAKTGSRELFTLCVMAAAVGIAYLSSAFFGVSFALGAFFGGMMLRESALAHRAAEESLPFRDAFSVLFFVAVGMLIDPAILMREPARVAVVVAIIIVGKFAIAFGLVLLFRYPLNTALTIAATGAQIGEFSFILAGMGVGLGLLPVEGRDLILAGALVSISLNHIVFAAIQPAQAWIRKRSAWANALERPVDPLAALPMEVGEKELTGHVVLVGFGRVGRRIGEALVANDTHFVVADRNREIVEDLRAKGIHAVSGDASDPVVMAQTHVMRARMLVIATPDTFAARKMIEIARILNPGVETVVRTHSEEEAELLRQEHVGKVFMGEHELALGMTSHVVERLAAAGPALR
;
A
#
# COMPACT_ATOMS: atom_id res chain seq x y z
N MET A 1 -1.52 13.96 -42.14
CA MET A 1 -2.66 13.97 -41.22
C MET A 1 -2.66 12.80 -40.21
N HIS A 2 -1.53 12.07 -40.01
CA HIS A 2 -1.48 10.94 -39.07
C HIS A 2 -0.92 11.28 -37.68
N GLY A 3 -0.46 12.51 -37.43
CA GLY A 3 0.16 12.87 -36.14
C GLY A 3 -0.79 13.46 -35.08
N GLU A 4 -1.88 14.06 -35.48
CA GLU A 4 -2.76 14.81 -34.52
C GLU A 4 -3.79 13.94 -33.79
N LEU A 5 -4.07 12.73 -34.25
CA LEU A 5 -5.00 11.80 -33.62
C LEU A 5 -4.31 10.70 -32.78
N SER A 6 -2.97 10.63 -32.80
CA SER A 6 -2.27 9.50 -32.19
C SER A 6 -2.41 9.46 -30.66
N LEU A 7 -2.37 10.61 -29.99
CA LEU A 7 -2.54 10.69 -28.54
C LEU A 7 -3.95 10.25 -28.10
N VAL A 8 -4.98 10.83 -28.71
CA VAL A 8 -6.39 10.51 -28.37
C VAL A 8 -6.69 9.05 -28.68
N THR A 9 -6.23 8.56 -29.82
CA THR A 9 -6.42 7.16 -30.22
C THR A 9 -5.70 6.21 -29.28
N THR A 10 -4.44 6.51 -28.94
CA THR A 10 -3.65 5.71 -27.99
C THR A 10 -4.33 5.63 -26.63
N ILE A 11 -4.78 6.76 -26.08
CA ILE A 11 -5.48 6.79 -24.77
C ILE A 11 -6.82 6.03 -24.86
N ALA A 12 -7.62 6.27 -25.91
CA ALA A 12 -8.93 5.65 -26.04
C ALA A 12 -8.83 4.12 -26.17
N VAL A 13 -7.90 3.63 -27.00
CA VAL A 13 -7.68 2.20 -27.18
C VAL A 13 -7.06 1.58 -25.93
N ALA A 14 -6.09 2.25 -25.29
CA ALA A 14 -5.47 1.79 -24.05
C ALA A 14 -6.51 1.63 -22.93
N LEU A 15 -7.33 2.65 -22.68
CA LEU A 15 -8.38 2.60 -21.65
C LEU A 15 -9.47 1.58 -21.99
N GLY A 16 -9.88 1.49 -23.26
CA GLY A 16 -10.88 0.52 -23.70
C GLY A 16 -10.39 -0.93 -23.55
N ALA A 17 -9.19 -1.22 -24.00
CA ALA A 17 -8.57 -2.54 -23.85
C ALA A 17 -8.35 -2.90 -22.36
N ALA A 18 -7.86 -1.93 -21.56
CA ALA A 18 -7.67 -2.11 -20.13
C ALA A 18 -8.98 -2.39 -19.40
N LEU A 19 -10.07 -1.68 -19.74
CA LEU A 19 -11.39 -1.92 -19.16
C LEU A 19 -11.87 -3.35 -19.46
N LEU A 20 -11.81 -3.76 -20.73
CA LEU A 20 -12.28 -5.09 -21.14
C LEU A 20 -11.47 -6.22 -20.51
N LEU A 21 -10.14 -6.15 -20.60
CA LEU A 21 -9.27 -7.20 -20.07
C LEU A 21 -9.15 -7.13 -18.55
N GLY A 22 -9.22 -5.94 -17.93
CA GLY A 22 -9.30 -5.79 -16.49
C GLY A 22 -10.58 -6.40 -15.91
N PHE A 23 -11.71 -6.16 -16.56
CA PHE A 23 -12.98 -6.79 -16.21
C PHE A 23 -12.93 -8.32 -16.37
N LEU A 24 -12.34 -8.81 -17.45
CA LEU A 24 -12.15 -10.25 -17.67
C LEU A 24 -11.24 -10.86 -16.60
N ALA A 25 -10.14 -10.20 -16.26
CA ALA A 25 -9.24 -10.64 -15.19
C ALA A 25 -9.99 -10.79 -13.84
N LEU A 26 -10.78 -9.79 -13.45
CA LEU A 26 -11.59 -9.85 -12.23
C LEU A 26 -12.62 -11.00 -12.27
N ARG A 27 -13.25 -11.26 -13.42
CA ARG A 27 -14.14 -12.41 -13.60
C ARG A 27 -13.42 -13.75 -13.41
N LEU A 28 -12.14 -13.81 -13.78
CA LEU A 28 -11.27 -14.98 -13.59
C LEU A 28 -10.62 -15.00 -12.19
N LYS A 29 -11.03 -14.11 -11.28
CA LYS A 29 -10.46 -13.95 -9.93
C LYS A 29 -8.97 -13.58 -9.93
N LEU A 30 -8.49 -12.94 -10.99
CA LEU A 30 -7.16 -12.37 -11.10
C LEU A 30 -7.19 -10.88 -10.75
N PRO A 31 -6.08 -10.29 -10.27
CA PRO A 31 -5.97 -8.84 -10.10
C PRO A 31 -6.21 -8.09 -11.41
N ALA A 32 -6.92 -6.96 -11.38
CA ALA A 32 -7.21 -6.15 -12.58
C ALA A 32 -5.92 -5.71 -13.31
N ILE A 33 -4.82 -5.52 -12.57
CA ILE A 33 -3.49 -5.17 -13.10
C ILE A 33 -3.02 -6.18 -14.17
N VAL A 34 -3.32 -7.47 -14.00
CA VAL A 34 -3.00 -8.49 -15.00
C VAL A 34 -3.70 -8.19 -16.32
N GLY A 35 -4.98 -7.79 -16.25
CA GLY A 35 -5.72 -7.36 -17.43
C GLY A 35 -5.14 -6.11 -18.10
N TYR A 36 -4.65 -5.15 -17.31
CA TYR A 36 -4.01 -3.93 -17.84
C TYR A 36 -2.69 -4.24 -18.54
N LEU A 37 -1.86 -5.11 -17.96
CA LEU A 37 -0.62 -5.59 -18.61
C LEU A 37 -0.93 -6.34 -19.91
N LEU A 38 -1.92 -7.22 -19.90
CA LEU A 38 -2.35 -7.95 -21.10
C LEU A 38 -2.94 -7.01 -22.16
N ALA A 39 -3.65 -5.95 -21.75
CA ALA A 39 -4.10 -4.92 -22.68
C ALA A 39 -2.91 -4.25 -23.39
N GLY A 40 -1.85 -3.95 -22.65
CA GLY A 40 -0.61 -3.43 -23.21
C GLY A 40 0.05 -4.42 -24.19
N VAL A 41 0.14 -5.69 -23.84
CA VAL A 41 0.65 -6.73 -24.77
C VAL A 41 -0.16 -6.76 -26.06
N LEU A 42 -1.51 -6.66 -25.95
CA LEU A 42 -2.41 -6.72 -27.11
C LEU A 42 -2.22 -5.54 -28.07
N ILE A 43 -2.01 -4.33 -27.55
CA ILE A 43 -1.84 -3.10 -28.37
C ILE A 43 -0.37 -2.71 -28.56
N GLY A 44 0.54 -3.53 -28.06
CA GLY A 44 1.98 -3.35 -28.18
C GLY A 44 2.55 -3.87 -29.52
N PRO A 45 3.81 -3.55 -29.81
CA PRO A 45 4.46 -3.89 -31.08
C PRO A 45 4.68 -5.39 -31.28
N ALA A 46 4.64 -6.18 -30.22
CA ALA A 46 4.84 -7.63 -30.29
C ALA A 46 3.62 -8.41 -30.78
N THR A 47 2.44 -7.76 -30.86
CA THR A 47 1.17 -8.39 -31.28
C THR A 47 0.71 -7.79 -32.60
N PRO A 48 0.33 -8.60 -33.61
CA PRO A 48 -0.16 -8.09 -34.88
C PRO A 48 -1.51 -7.38 -34.71
N GLY A 49 -1.68 -6.23 -35.36
CA GLY A 49 -2.92 -5.45 -35.32
C GLY A 49 -2.67 -3.97 -35.12
N PHE A 50 -3.48 -3.35 -34.28
CA PHE A 50 -3.28 -1.95 -33.89
C PHE A 50 -2.09 -1.84 -32.94
N VAL A 51 -1.13 -1.03 -33.32
CA VAL A 51 0.04 -0.70 -32.46
C VAL A 51 -0.11 0.73 -31.97
N ALA A 52 -0.21 0.90 -30.67
CA ALA A 52 -0.24 2.22 -30.04
C ALA A 52 1.16 2.89 -30.11
N ASP A 53 1.18 4.21 -30.03
CA ASP A 53 2.41 4.99 -30.02
C ASP A 53 3.18 4.76 -28.72
N LEU A 54 4.35 4.14 -28.82
CA LEU A 54 5.20 3.79 -27.67
C LEU A 54 5.73 5.01 -26.93
N ASP A 55 6.12 6.07 -27.65
CA ASP A 55 6.68 7.28 -27.06
C ASP A 55 5.62 8.02 -26.23
N LEU A 56 4.40 8.10 -26.78
CA LEU A 56 3.25 8.68 -26.06
C LEU A 56 2.86 7.81 -24.86
N ALA A 57 2.83 6.49 -25.03
CA ALA A 57 2.53 5.57 -23.95
C ALA A 57 3.54 5.69 -22.80
N GLN A 58 4.83 5.86 -23.12
CA GLN A 58 5.88 6.08 -22.12
C GLN A 58 5.69 7.40 -21.37
N GLN A 59 5.40 8.51 -22.06
CA GLN A 59 5.13 9.79 -21.41
C GLN A 59 3.91 9.74 -20.50
N LEU A 60 2.83 9.08 -20.93
CA LEU A 60 1.64 8.85 -20.09
C LEU A 60 1.96 7.96 -18.88
N SER A 61 2.83 6.97 -19.07
CA SER A 61 3.35 6.13 -17.99
C SER A 61 4.10 6.93 -16.94
N GLU A 62 4.94 7.88 -17.34
CA GLU A 62 5.68 8.76 -16.41
C GLU A 62 4.72 9.58 -15.54
N ILE A 63 3.66 10.16 -16.13
CA ILE A 63 2.61 10.84 -15.37
C ILE A 63 1.92 9.87 -14.40
N GLY A 64 1.64 8.65 -14.85
CA GLY A 64 1.07 7.60 -14.01
C GLY A 64 1.92 7.28 -12.79
N VAL A 65 3.23 7.11 -12.98
CA VAL A 65 4.20 6.88 -11.89
C VAL A 65 4.26 8.07 -10.94
N MET A 66 4.28 9.32 -11.46
CA MET A 66 4.26 10.51 -10.61
C MET A 66 3.03 10.54 -9.70
N LEU A 67 1.84 10.34 -10.25
CA LEU A 67 0.60 10.38 -9.46
C LEU A 67 0.49 9.20 -8.49
N LEU A 68 0.98 8.03 -8.88
CA LEU A 68 1.02 6.85 -8.03
C LEU A 68 1.95 7.09 -6.84
N MET A 69 3.17 7.57 -7.08
CA MET A 69 4.16 7.85 -6.04
C MET A 69 3.74 9.01 -5.13
N PHE A 70 3.08 10.03 -5.68
CA PHE A 70 2.48 11.10 -4.89
C PHE A 70 1.40 10.54 -3.94
N GLY A 71 0.53 9.66 -4.42
CA GLY A 71 -0.46 8.96 -3.60
C GLY A 71 0.19 8.13 -2.49
N VAL A 72 1.26 7.38 -2.79
CA VAL A 72 2.04 6.65 -1.78
C VAL A 72 2.61 7.62 -0.74
N GLY A 73 3.19 8.75 -1.18
CA GLY A 73 3.71 9.78 -0.29
C GLY A 73 2.65 10.37 0.64
N LEU A 74 1.42 10.60 0.15
CA LEU A 74 0.29 11.08 0.96
C LEU A 74 -0.10 10.10 2.08
N HIS A 75 0.09 8.81 1.88
CA HIS A 75 -0.21 7.78 2.89
C HIS A 75 1.00 7.44 3.76
N PHE A 76 2.21 7.88 3.37
CA PHE A 76 3.44 7.56 4.07
C PHE A 76 3.57 8.31 5.41
N SER A 77 3.70 7.59 6.52
CA SER A 77 3.98 8.14 7.85
C SER A 77 5.40 7.80 8.29
N LEU A 78 6.17 8.84 8.60
CA LEU A 78 7.47 8.68 9.26
C LEU A 78 7.32 8.09 10.66
N ASP A 79 6.19 8.33 11.33
CA ASP A 79 5.95 7.82 12.67
C ASP A 79 5.60 6.33 12.64
N ASP A 80 4.79 5.89 11.65
CA ASP A 80 4.52 4.46 11.42
C ASP A 80 5.81 3.68 11.11
N LEU A 81 6.70 4.29 10.30
CA LEU A 81 8.02 3.69 10.02
C LEU A 81 8.90 3.60 11.26
N LYS A 82 8.87 4.63 12.14
CA LYS A 82 9.64 4.60 13.40
C LYS A 82 9.24 3.45 14.30
N GLU A 83 7.95 3.11 14.36
CA GLU A 83 7.42 2.02 15.17
C GLU A 83 7.97 0.66 14.71
N VAL A 84 8.02 0.41 13.40
CA VAL A 84 8.47 -0.87 12.82
C VAL A 84 9.93 -0.88 12.35
N ARG A 85 10.67 0.23 12.55
CA ARG A 85 12.05 0.40 12.03
C ARG A 85 13.01 -0.72 12.44
N GLY A 86 12.79 -1.32 13.61
CA GLY A 86 13.65 -2.38 14.12
C GLY A 86 13.65 -3.65 13.27
N ILE A 87 12.59 -3.90 12.52
CA ILE A 87 12.50 -5.00 11.56
C ILE A 87 12.47 -4.50 10.13
N ALA A 88 11.79 -3.37 9.85
CA ALA A 88 11.60 -2.87 8.50
C ALA A 88 12.94 -2.50 7.83
N VAL A 89 13.77 -1.72 8.50
CA VAL A 89 15.04 -1.27 7.91
C VAL A 89 16.04 -2.41 7.70
N PRO A 90 16.45 -3.17 8.74
CA PRO A 90 17.43 -4.24 8.54
C PRO A 90 16.88 -5.40 7.71
N GLY A 91 15.59 -5.69 7.81
CA GLY A 91 14.93 -6.73 7.03
C GLY A 91 14.85 -6.40 5.55
N ALA A 92 14.43 -5.19 5.17
CA ALA A 92 14.39 -4.75 3.78
C ALA A 92 15.79 -4.73 3.15
N LEU A 93 16.77 -4.15 3.86
CA LEU A 93 18.16 -4.12 3.37
C LEU A 93 18.73 -5.53 3.17
N ALA A 94 18.55 -6.42 4.15
CA ALA A 94 19.01 -7.80 4.04
C ALA A 94 18.30 -8.54 2.88
N LYS A 95 16.99 -8.34 2.71
CA LYS A 95 16.22 -8.93 1.60
C LYS A 95 16.73 -8.41 0.24
N ILE A 96 16.95 -7.10 0.09
CA ILE A 96 17.48 -6.52 -1.15
C ILE A 96 18.83 -7.16 -1.46
N VAL A 97 19.75 -7.21 -0.50
CA VAL A 97 21.08 -7.78 -0.71
C VAL A 97 20.99 -9.25 -1.09
N LEU A 98 20.26 -10.07 -0.35
CA LEU A 98 20.15 -11.51 -0.60
C LEU A 98 19.44 -11.82 -1.93
N ALA A 99 18.36 -11.11 -2.26
CA ALA A 99 17.67 -11.27 -3.52
C ALA A 99 18.51 -10.79 -4.70
N THR A 100 19.25 -9.68 -4.53
CA THR A 100 20.20 -9.20 -5.55
C THR A 100 21.31 -10.21 -5.79
N LEU A 101 21.90 -10.77 -4.75
CA LEU A 101 22.92 -11.80 -4.89
C LEU A 101 22.40 -13.07 -5.58
N LEU A 102 21.16 -13.47 -5.29
CA LEU A 102 20.51 -14.60 -5.96
C LEU A 102 20.30 -14.32 -7.45
N GLY A 103 19.82 -13.11 -7.81
CA GLY A 103 19.66 -12.69 -9.20
C GLY A 103 21.02 -12.55 -9.92
N MET A 104 22.03 -11.95 -9.27
CA MET A 104 23.40 -11.85 -9.80
C MET A 104 24.00 -13.24 -10.06
N GLY A 105 23.87 -14.15 -9.10
CA GLY A 105 24.36 -15.53 -9.27
C GLY A 105 23.72 -16.23 -10.47
N THR A 106 22.43 -16.03 -10.67
CA THR A 106 21.70 -16.59 -11.83
C THR A 106 22.19 -15.95 -13.13
N ALA A 107 22.33 -14.62 -13.17
CA ALA A 107 22.84 -13.90 -14.34
C ALA A 107 24.27 -14.31 -14.67
N TYR A 108 25.12 -14.52 -13.66
CA TYR A 108 26.47 -15.03 -13.84
C TYR A 108 26.49 -16.43 -14.48
N LEU A 109 25.62 -17.33 -14.06
CA LEU A 109 25.46 -18.66 -14.66
C LEU A 109 24.99 -18.59 -16.12
N TRP A 110 24.32 -17.51 -16.51
CA TRP A 110 23.93 -17.25 -17.91
C TRP A 110 25.00 -16.52 -18.72
N GLY A 111 26.16 -16.24 -18.11
CA GLY A 111 27.29 -15.60 -18.77
C GLY A 111 27.18 -14.07 -18.91
N TRP A 112 26.30 -13.44 -18.12
CA TRP A 112 26.16 -11.98 -18.16
C TRP A 112 27.26 -11.27 -17.38
N THR A 113 27.46 -9.99 -17.69
CA THR A 113 28.43 -9.13 -17.00
C THR A 113 28.01 -8.90 -15.52
N LEU A 114 28.97 -8.52 -14.68
CA LEU A 114 28.70 -8.14 -13.29
C LEU A 114 27.69 -7.00 -13.20
N GLY A 115 27.80 -5.99 -14.08
CA GLY A 115 26.85 -4.88 -14.14
C GLY A 115 25.45 -5.33 -14.52
N GLY A 116 25.33 -6.20 -15.52
CA GLY A 116 24.05 -6.80 -15.93
C GLY A 116 23.44 -7.63 -14.83
N GLY A 117 24.25 -8.46 -14.16
CA GLY A 117 23.82 -9.25 -13.00
C GLY A 117 23.33 -8.39 -11.83
N LEU A 118 24.04 -7.30 -11.52
CA LEU A 118 23.64 -6.36 -10.46
C LEU A 118 22.29 -5.71 -10.76
N VAL A 119 22.11 -5.16 -11.96
CA VAL A 119 20.84 -4.54 -12.37
C VAL A 119 19.71 -5.55 -12.36
N PHE A 120 19.95 -6.75 -12.89
CA PHE A 120 18.97 -7.84 -12.90
C PHE A 120 18.57 -8.25 -11.47
N GLY A 121 19.55 -8.48 -10.61
CA GLY A 121 19.28 -8.85 -9.21
C GLY A 121 18.54 -7.77 -8.43
N LEU A 122 18.93 -6.50 -8.59
CA LEU A 122 18.23 -5.36 -8.01
C LEU A 122 16.78 -5.29 -8.51
N ALA A 123 16.56 -5.43 -9.82
CA ALA A 123 15.22 -5.42 -10.39
C ALA A 123 14.34 -6.57 -9.85
N LEU A 124 14.91 -7.75 -9.61
CA LEU A 124 14.17 -8.86 -9.02
C LEU A 124 13.92 -8.69 -7.50
N SER A 125 14.72 -7.88 -6.80
CA SER A 125 14.65 -7.76 -5.33
C SER A 125 13.41 -7.02 -4.83
N VAL A 126 12.88 -6.08 -5.60
CA VAL A 126 11.81 -5.14 -5.20
C VAL A 126 10.44 -5.76 -5.35
N ALA A 127 9.52 -5.37 -4.45
CA ALA A 127 8.11 -5.73 -4.54
C ALA A 127 7.28 -4.53 -5.01
N SER A 128 6.06 -4.78 -5.55
CA SER A 128 5.14 -3.73 -5.96
C SER A 128 4.32 -3.20 -4.79
N THR A 129 4.35 -1.89 -4.63
CA THR A 129 3.55 -1.15 -3.64
C THR A 129 2.06 -1.34 -3.90
N VAL A 130 1.64 -1.25 -5.17
CA VAL A 130 0.22 -1.35 -5.55
C VAL A 130 -0.34 -2.74 -5.30
N VAL A 131 0.40 -3.79 -5.67
CA VAL A 131 -0.05 -5.18 -5.50
C VAL A 131 -0.10 -5.54 -4.00
N LEU A 132 0.90 -5.09 -3.23
CA LEU A 132 0.95 -5.32 -1.78
C LEU A 132 -0.22 -4.64 -1.07
N LEU A 133 -0.43 -3.33 -1.29
CA LEU A 133 -1.50 -2.60 -0.64
C LEU A 133 -2.87 -3.20 -0.94
N ARG A 134 -3.16 -3.50 -2.22
CA ARG A 134 -4.41 -4.18 -2.59
C ARG A 134 -4.58 -5.53 -1.90
N ALA A 135 -3.51 -6.34 -1.85
CA ALA A 135 -3.57 -7.64 -1.21
C ALA A 135 -3.82 -7.55 0.31
N LEU A 136 -3.37 -6.48 0.97
CA LEU A 136 -3.64 -6.18 2.37
C LEU A 136 -5.06 -5.60 2.57
N GLU A 137 -5.49 -4.67 1.69
CA GLU A 137 -6.84 -4.08 1.70
C GLU A 137 -7.91 -5.15 1.57
N ASP A 138 -7.82 -6.02 0.56
CA ASP A 138 -8.75 -7.13 0.31
C ASP A 138 -8.92 -8.07 1.52
N ARG A 139 -7.97 -8.04 2.45
CA ARG A 139 -7.93 -8.89 3.66
C ARG A 139 -8.15 -8.12 4.95
N GLY A 140 -8.32 -6.80 4.88
CA GLY A 140 -8.44 -5.93 6.05
C GLY A 140 -7.21 -5.93 6.96
N LEU A 141 -6.00 -6.13 6.38
CA LEU A 141 -4.75 -6.24 7.13
C LEU A 141 -3.90 -4.96 7.12
N VAL A 142 -4.32 -3.89 6.44
CA VAL A 142 -3.54 -2.65 6.29
C VAL A 142 -3.13 -2.07 7.65
N ASP A 143 -4.09 -1.93 8.57
CA ASP A 143 -3.87 -1.36 9.90
C ASP A 143 -3.35 -2.37 10.94
N SER A 144 -3.19 -3.64 10.55
CA SER A 144 -2.62 -4.67 11.42
C SER A 144 -1.12 -4.50 11.60
N LEU A 145 -0.53 -5.08 12.67
CA LEU A 145 0.91 -5.12 12.85
C LEU A 145 1.62 -5.73 11.63
N ASN A 146 1.08 -6.79 11.05
CA ASN A 146 1.64 -7.43 9.86
C ASN A 146 1.60 -6.50 8.65
N GLY A 147 0.50 -5.76 8.47
CA GLY A 147 0.36 -4.75 7.41
C GLY A 147 1.36 -3.62 7.58
N ARG A 148 1.49 -3.06 8.77
CA ARG A 148 2.46 -1.99 9.06
C ARG A 148 3.90 -2.42 8.85
N ILE A 149 4.28 -3.63 9.27
CA ILE A 149 5.62 -4.18 9.00
C ILE A 149 5.82 -4.35 7.49
N ALA A 150 4.85 -4.91 6.77
CA ALA A 150 4.96 -5.11 5.33
C ALA A 150 5.07 -3.78 4.56
N ILE A 151 4.27 -2.79 4.92
CA ILE A 151 4.31 -1.44 4.35
C ILE A 151 5.64 -0.76 4.70
N GLY A 152 6.06 -0.81 5.97
CA GLY A 152 7.34 -0.25 6.39
C GLY A 152 8.54 -0.90 5.68
N TRP A 153 8.49 -2.20 5.46
CA TRP A 153 9.51 -2.94 4.70
C TRP A 153 9.58 -2.46 3.25
N LEU A 154 8.43 -2.39 2.59
CA LEU A 154 8.31 -1.91 1.22
C LEU A 154 8.80 -0.47 1.05
N LEU A 155 8.44 0.42 1.98
CA LEU A 155 8.88 1.83 1.95
C LEU A 155 10.41 1.96 2.00
N VAL A 156 11.07 1.12 2.78
CA VAL A 156 12.54 1.07 2.80
C VAL A 156 13.07 0.54 1.47
N GLU A 157 12.43 -0.48 0.88
CA GLU A 157 12.79 -0.98 -0.44
C GLU A 157 12.68 0.12 -1.51
N ASP A 158 11.57 0.84 -1.54
CA ASP A 158 11.34 1.94 -2.49
C ASP A 158 12.37 3.05 -2.32
N LEU A 159 12.67 3.44 -1.07
CA LEU A 159 13.69 4.45 -0.80
C LEU A 159 15.09 4.03 -1.26
N VAL A 160 15.46 2.75 -1.04
CA VAL A 160 16.73 2.20 -1.53
C VAL A 160 16.77 2.17 -3.05
N MET A 161 15.64 1.80 -3.70
CA MET A 161 15.59 1.77 -5.17
C MET A 161 15.70 3.15 -5.79
N VAL A 162 15.10 4.14 -5.17
CA VAL A 162 15.28 5.54 -5.57
C VAL A 162 16.76 5.93 -5.51
N LEU A 163 17.45 5.59 -4.41
CA LEU A 163 18.89 5.82 -4.30
C LEU A 163 19.68 5.08 -5.39
N VAL A 164 19.32 3.84 -5.67
CA VAL A 164 19.91 3.03 -6.76
C VAL A 164 19.71 3.71 -8.12
N LEU A 165 18.50 4.19 -8.42
CA LEU A 165 18.20 4.87 -9.68
C LEU A 165 19.02 6.15 -9.89
N VAL A 166 19.33 6.86 -8.80
CA VAL A 166 20.21 8.06 -8.86
C VAL A 166 21.68 7.66 -9.06
N LEU A 167 22.12 6.58 -8.40
CA LEU A 167 23.54 6.16 -8.44
C LEU A 167 23.90 5.32 -9.68
N LEU A 168 22.94 4.57 -10.22
CA LEU A 168 23.20 3.63 -11.31
C LEU A 168 23.79 4.28 -12.58
N PRO A 169 23.30 5.46 -13.05
CA PRO A 169 23.92 6.15 -14.18
C PRO A 169 25.38 6.56 -13.92
N ALA A 170 25.68 7.03 -12.70
CA ALA A 170 27.03 7.40 -12.30
C ALA A 170 27.99 6.19 -12.22
N LEU A 171 27.45 5.02 -11.88
CA LEU A 171 28.19 3.75 -11.79
C LEU A 171 28.30 3.03 -13.13
N GLY A 172 27.48 3.40 -14.13
CA GLY A 172 27.34 2.67 -15.39
C GLY A 172 28.69 2.42 -16.12
N GLY A 173 29.53 3.45 -16.23
CA GLY A 173 30.84 3.32 -16.86
C GLY A 173 31.79 2.36 -16.13
N PHE A 174 31.69 2.21 -14.80
CA PHE A 174 32.50 1.28 -13.99
C PHE A 174 31.97 -0.15 -14.02
N LEU A 175 30.68 -0.29 -14.24
CA LEU A 175 30.00 -1.59 -14.32
C LEU A 175 30.07 -2.21 -15.71
N GLY A 176 30.80 -1.56 -16.64
CA GLY A 176 31.00 -2.06 -18.03
C GLY A 176 29.89 -1.62 -19.01
N GLY A 177 29.10 -0.63 -18.64
CA GLY A 177 28.11 -0.02 -19.51
C GLY A 177 28.71 0.95 -20.51
N ALA A 178 27.97 1.28 -21.58
CA ALA A 178 28.33 2.36 -22.50
C ALA A 178 28.30 3.71 -21.75
N SER A 179 29.25 4.60 -22.06
CA SER A 179 29.17 5.99 -21.59
C SER A 179 27.83 6.56 -22.05
N ALA A 180 27.01 7.03 -21.13
CA ALA A 180 25.64 7.47 -21.40
C ALA A 180 25.63 8.43 -22.61
N PRO A 181 24.88 8.11 -23.70
CA PRO A 181 24.53 9.12 -24.67
C PRO A 181 23.66 10.16 -23.95
N ASN A 182 23.79 11.43 -24.33
CA ASN A 182 23.02 12.56 -23.78
C ASN A 182 21.50 12.35 -23.86
N THR A 183 20.99 11.38 -23.16
CA THR A 183 19.54 11.24 -22.91
C THR A 183 19.20 12.13 -21.73
N GLY A 184 18.40 13.15 -21.95
CA GLY A 184 18.06 14.23 -21.01
C GLY A 184 17.37 13.79 -19.69
N GLN A 185 17.58 12.57 -19.24
CA GLN A 185 17.05 12.00 -18.01
C GLN A 185 18.11 11.53 -17.01
N ALA A 186 19.38 11.41 -17.42
CA ALA A 186 20.46 11.24 -16.46
C ALA A 186 21.03 12.63 -16.20
N ALA A 187 20.90 13.14 -14.99
CA ALA A 187 21.64 14.31 -14.57
C ALA A 187 23.11 14.06 -14.86
N ALA A 188 23.62 14.60 -15.98
CA ALA A 188 25.04 14.86 -16.07
C ALA A 188 25.38 15.62 -14.79
N PRO A 189 26.38 15.21 -14.00
CA PRO A 189 26.75 15.96 -12.80
C PRO A 189 26.90 17.40 -13.23
N LEU A 190 26.12 18.32 -12.60
CA LEU A 190 26.12 19.75 -12.88
C LEU A 190 27.55 20.37 -12.88
N PHE A 191 28.52 19.59 -12.44
CA PHE A 191 29.93 19.90 -12.38
C PHE A 191 30.71 18.72 -12.97
N GLY A 192 31.29 18.85 -14.13
CA GLY A 192 32.06 17.82 -14.84
C GLY A 192 33.03 17.06 -13.93
N ALA A 193 32.59 15.93 -13.40
CA ALA A 193 33.36 15.14 -12.44
C ALA A 193 34.36 14.24 -13.16
N SER A 194 35.64 14.45 -12.91
CA SER A 194 36.73 13.68 -13.52
C SER A 194 37.03 12.34 -12.82
N SER A 195 36.36 12.07 -11.66
CA SER A 195 36.55 10.83 -10.90
C SER A 195 35.21 10.28 -10.36
N LEU A 196 35.11 8.95 -10.25
CA LEU A 196 33.93 8.27 -9.67
C LEU A 196 33.57 8.80 -8.28
N GLY A 197 34.57 8.96 -7.42
CA GLY A 197 34.37 9.43 -6.07
C GLY A 197 33.71 10.82 -6.02
N LEU A 198 34.12 11.72 -6.90
CA LEU A 198 33.53 13.05 -6.99
C LEU A 198 32.10 12.99 -7.57
N ALA A 199 31.86 12.16 -8.60
CA ALA A 199 30.52 12.00 -9.16
C ALA A 199 29.52 11.44 -8.13
N LEU A 200 29.90 10.42 -7.36
CA LEU A 200 29.10 9.86 -6.28
C LEU A 200 28.88 10.88 -5.16
N LEU A 201 29.93 11.59 -4.75
CA LEU A 201 29.80 12.62 -3.72
C LEU A 201 28.81 13.71 -4.15
N LEU A 202 28.93 14.20 -5.39
CA LEU A 202 28.02 15.21 -5.93
C LEU A 202 26.57 14.70 -6.01
N ALA A 203 26.35 13.45 -6.45
CA ALA A 203 25.00 12.85 -6.47
C ALA A 203 24.40 12.76 -5.05
N ILE A 204 25.19 12.33 -4.06
CA ILE A 204 24.75 12.25 -2.66
C ILE A 204 24.48 13.66 -2.09
N VAL A 205 25.35 14.63 -2.35
CA VAL A 205 25.16 16.01 -1.91
C VAL A 205 23.91 16.61 -2.55
N GLN A 206 23.69 16.41 -3.85
CA GLN A 206 22.55 16.90 -4.60
C GLN A 206 21.24 16.29 -4.06
N LEU A 207 21.22 14.98 -3.80
CA LEU A 207 20.11 14.31 -3.13
C LEU A 207 19.89 14.86 -1.71
N GLY A 208 20.95 15.07 -0.94
CA GLY A 208 20.90 15.65 0.39
C GLY A 208 20.30 17.06 0.39
N ILE A 209 20.72 17.91 -0.54
CA ILE A 209 20.17 19.27 -0.72
C ILE A 209 18.68 19.19 -1.07
N PHE A 210 18.30 18.32 -2.01
CA PHE A 210 16.90 18.07 -2.36
C PHE A 210 16.05 17.70 -1.13
N VAL A 211 16.50 16.72 -0.36
CA VAL A 211 15.79 16.26 0.85
C VAL A 211 15.65 17.41 1.86
N VAL A 212 16.71 18.18 2.10
CA VAL A 212 16.68 19.34 3.02
C VAL A 212 15.71 20.40 2.51
N VAL A 213 15.77 20.76 1.23
CA VAL A 213 14.85 21.75 0.63
C VAL A 213 13.40 21.30 0.76
N MET A 214 13.11 20.03 0.50
CA MET A 214 11.77 19.47 0.63
C MET A 214 11.31 19.45 2.10
N LEU A 215 12.14 18.97 3.02
CA LEU A 215 11.76 18.87 4.45
C LEU A 215 11.62 20.25 5.12
N VAL A 216 12.39 21.25 4.72
CA VAL A 216 12.36 22.59 5.34
C VAL A 216 11.41 23.52 4.58
N GLY A 217 11.57 23.62 3.27
CA GLY A 217 10.78 24.52 2.40
C GLY A 217 9.42 23.92 2.04
N GLY A 218 9.43 22.69 1.54
CA GLY A 218 8.24 21.99 1.07
C GLY A 218 7.19 21.81 2.16
N ARG A 219 7.62 21.38 3.37
CA ARG A 219 6.75 21.19 4.54
C ARG A 219 5.98 22.45 4.97
N ARG A 220 6.47 23.65 4.65
CA ARG A 220 5.81 24.92 4.97
C ARG A 220 5.02 25.47 3.79
N LEU A 221 5.60 25.43 2.61
CA LEU A 221 5.04 26.05 1.40
C LEU A 221 3.77 25.35 0.93
N PHE A 222 3.81 24.01 0.80
CA PHE A 222 2.68 23.27 0.21
C PHE A 222 1.44 23.25 1.08
N PRO A 223 1.50 22.98 2.41
CA PRO A 223 0.33 23.10 3.29
C PRO A 223 -0.23 24.53 3.32
N TRP A 224 0.62 25.56 3.29
CA TRP A 224 0.19 26.94 3.22
C TRP A 224 -0.55 27.24 1.91
N LEU A 225 -0.01 26.80 0.76
CA LEU A 225 -0.63 26.98 -0.55
C LEU A 225 -2.01 26.29 -0.61
N LEU A 226 -2.09 25.04 -0.19
CA LEU A 226 -3.35 24.30 -0.10
C LEU A 226 -4.38 25.01 0.78
N TRP A 227 -3.94 25.54 1.91
CA TRP A 227 -4.80 26.29 2.82
C TRP A 227 -5.35 27.56 2.18
N GLN A 228 -4.51 28.31 1.44
CA GLN A 228 -4.95 29.52 0.74
C GLN A 228 -5.97 29.18 -0.37
N VAL A 229 -5.72 28.12 -1.12
CA VAL A 229 -6.67 27.66 -2.15
C VAL A 229 -7.96 27.14 -1.52
N ALA A 230 -7.89 26.39 -0.44
CA ALA A 230 -9.09 25.87 0.26
C ALA A 230 -10.02 26.99 0.76
N LYS A 231 -9.46 28.15 1.16
CA LYS A 231 -10.24 29.33 1.58
C LYS A 231 -11.13 29.90 0.47
N THR A 232 -10.81 29.66 -0.80
CA THR A 232 -11.63 30.13 -1.93
C THR A 232 -12.96 29.38 -2.03
N GLY A 233 -13.09 28.22 -1.37
CA GLY A 233 -14.25 27.35 -1.46
C GLY A 233 -14.40 26.59 -2.80
N SER A 234 -13.51 26.84 -3.77
CA SER A 234 -13.56 26.18 -5.07
C SER A 234 -12.94 24.79 -5.01
N ARG A 235 -13.74 23.76 -5.32
CA ARG A 235 -13.27 22.38 -5.41
C ARG A 235 -12.32 22.21 -6.60
N GLU A 236 -12.64 22.83 -7.73
CA GLU A 236 -11.81 22.76 -8.94
C GLU A 236 -10.39 23.30 -8.71
N LEU A 237 -10.28 24.48 -8.08
CA LEU A 237 -8.99 25.07 -7.74
C LEU A 237 -8.21 24.21 -6.73
N PHE A 238 -8.91 23.58 -5.81
CA PHE A 238 -8.27 22.68 -4.84
C PHE A 238 -7.68 21.44 -5.53
N THR A 239 -8.46 20.76 -6.37
CA THR A 239 -8.01 19.62 -7.16
C THR A 239 -6.86 20.00 -8.09
N LEU A 240 -6.97 21.15 -8.78
CA LEU A 240 -5.90 21.67 -9.63
C LEU A 240 -4.61 21.93 -8.84
N CYS A 241 -4.72 22.51 -7.64
CA CYS A 241 -3.57 22.77 -6.76
C CYS A 241 -2.88 21.47 -6.34
N VAL A 242 -3.65 20.42 -5.99
CA VAL A 242 -3.10 19.11 -5.63
C VAL A 242 -2.37 18.47 -6.83
N MET A 243 -2.98 18.50 -8.01
CA MET A 243 -2.39 17.94 -9.23
C MET A 243 -1.15 18.73 -9.67
N ALA A 244 -1.22 20.07 -9.62
CA ALA A 244 -0.08 20.94 -9.92
C ALA A 244 1.07 20.74 -8.93
N ALA A 245 0.77 20.49 -7.65
CA ALA A 245 1.79 20.12 -6.68
C ALA A 245 2.42 18.77 -7.01
N ALA A 246 1.62 17.71 -7.29
CA ALA A 246 2.13 16.39 -7.60
C ALA A 246 3.07 16.39 -8.81
N VAL A 247 2.61 16.92 -9.94
CA VAL A 247 3.39 16.94 -11.20
C VAL A 247 4.47 17.99 -11.17
N GLY A 248 4.17 19.19 -10.63
CA GLY A 248 5.12 20.32 -10.56
C GLY A 248 6.31 20.02 -9.66
N ILE A 249 6.09 19.43 -8.47
CA ILE A 249 7.18 19.04 -7.58
C ILE A 249 8.04 17.96 -8.23
N ALA A 250 7.42 16.95 -8.85
CA ALA A 250 8.12 15.91 -9.57
C ALA A 250 9.04 16.49 -10.67
N TYR A 251 8.48 17.38 -11.50
CA TYR A 251 9.21 18.04 -12.58
C TYR A 251 10.35 18.93 -12.05
N LEU A 252 10.07 19.79 -11.09
CA LEU A 252 11.08 20.70 -10.52
C LEU A 252 12.20 19.91 -9.82
N SER A 253 11.85 18.82 -9.14
CA SER A 253 12.83 17.94 -8.49
C SER A 253 13.77 17.31 -9.51
N SER A 254 13.26 16.88 -10.64
CA SER A 254 14.07 16.34 -11.72
C SER A 254 14.92 17.43 -12.39
N ALA A 255 14.32 18.57 -12.71
CA ALA A 255 14.99 19.64 -13.43
C ALA A 255 16.13 20.30 -12.62
N PHE A 256 15.93 20.53 -11.33
CA PHE A 256 16.90 21.25 -10.48
C PHE A 256 17.85 20.33 -9.71
N PHE A 257 17.39 19.15 -9.33
CA PHE A 257 18.15 18.23 -8.49
C PHE A 257 18.50 16.92 -9.19
N GLY A 258 18.11 16.72 -10.45
CA GLY A 258 18.39 15.51 -11.21
C GLY A 258 17.84 14.23 -10.58
N VAL A 259 16.89 14.32 -9.67
CA VAL A 259 16.22 13.16 -9.06
C VAL A 259 15.09 12.67 -9.97
N SER A 260 14.71 11.40 -9.85
CA SER A 260 13.61 10.86 -10.65
C SER A 260 12.28 11.55 -10.36
N PHE A 261 11.41 11.65 -11.37
CA PHE A 261 10.05 12.15 -11.21
C PHE A 261 9.29 11.43 -10.09
N ALA A 262 9.47 10.12 -9.98
CA ALA A 262 8.87 9.28 -8.94
C ALA A 262 9.25 9.75 -7.53
N LEU A 263 10.54 10.01 -7.29
CA LEU A 263 11.01 10.51 -6.00
C LEU A 263 10.46 11.89 -5.68
N GLY A 264 10.52 12.82 -6.64
CA GLY A 264 9.98 14.16 -6.47
C GLY A 264 8.50 14.13 -6.08
N ALA A 265 7.71 13.33 -6.79
CA ALA A 265 6.28 13.16 -6.50
C ALA A 265 6.04 12.54 -5.11
N PHE A 266 6.80 11.51 -4.73
CA PHE A 266 6.72 10.89 -3.40
C PHE A 266 6.96 11.90 -2.28
N PHE A 267 8.03 12.70 -2.36
CA PHE A 267 8.30 13.75 -1.39
C PHE A 267 7.20 14.82 -1.39
N GLY A 268 6.66 15.16 -2.56
CA GLY A 268 5.52 16.06 -2.68
C GLY A 268 4.31 15.57 -1.89
N GLY A 269 3.94 14.31 -2.05
CA GLY A 269 2.87 13.67 -1.29
C GLY A 269 3.15 13.63 0.21
N MET A 270 4.37 13.25 0.61
CA MET A 270 4.79 13.21 2.01
C MET A 270 4.72 14.59 2.68
N MET A 271 5.07 15.67 1.97
CA MET A 271 4.97 17.04 2.51
C MET A 271 3.51 17.46 2.69
N LEU A 272 2.63 17.07 1.79
CA LEU A 272 1.22 17.39 1.91
C LEU A 272 0.51 16.58 3.00
N ARG A 273 0.97 15.39 3.32
CA ARG A 273 0.43 14.58 4.42
C ARG A 273 0.43 15.31 5.76
N GLU A 274 1.40 16.13 6.03
CA GLU A 274 1.49 16.91 7.27
C GLU A 274 0.47 18.06 7.33
N SER A 275 -0.28 18.31 6.23
CA SER A 275 -1.35 19.28 6.18
C SER A 275 -2.63 18.76 6.83
N ALA A 276 -3.37 19.64 7.51
CA ALA A 276 -4.73 19.33 7.97
C ALA A 276 -5.70 18.96 6.82
N LEU A 277 -5.32 19.24 5.57
CA LEU A 277 -6.08 18.96 4.35
C LEU A 277 -5.59 17.71 3.61
N ALA A 278 -4.68 16.92 4.20
CA ALA A 278 -4.07 15.76 3.57
C ALA A 278 -5.10 14.72 3.11
N HIS A 279 -6.09 14.43 3.95
CA HIS A 279 -7.15 13.48 3.63
C HIS A 279 -7.95 13.92 2.39
N ARG A 280 -8.35 15.18 2.35
CA ARG A 280 -9.05 15.76 1.19
C ARG A 280 -8.17 15.78 -0.07
N ALA A 281 -6.87 16.09 0.07
CA ALA A 281 -5.92 16.04 -1.05
C ALA A 281 -5.77 14.61 -1.60
N ALA A 282 -5.74 13.60 -0.73
CA ALA A 282 -5.73 12.20 -1.11
C ALA A 282 -7.01 11.82 -1.89
N GLU A 283 -8.19 12.13 -1.35
CA GLU A 283 -9.48 11.85 -2.01
C GLU A 283 -9.60 12.49 -3.39
N GLU A 284 -9.20 13.77 -3.54
CA GLU A 284 -9.27 14.48 -4.82
C GLU A 284 -8.22 13.99 -5.85
N SER A 285 -7.10 13.40 -5.40
CA SER A 285 -6.07 12.85 -6.30
C SER A 285 -6.35 11.41 -6.74
N LEU A 286 -7.13 10.64 -5.96
CA LEU A 286 -7.41 9.22 -6.22
C LEU A 286 -7.90 8.91 -7.64
N PRO A 287 -8.92 9.60 -8.21
CA PRO A 287 -9.42 9.28 -9.54
C PRO A 287 -8.37 9.46 -10.65
N PHE A 288 -7.53 10.48 -10.53
CA PHE A 288 -6.45 10.74 -11.48
C PHE A 288 -5.34 9.69 -11.33
N ARG A 289 -4.92 9.41 -10.11
CA ARG A 289 -3.96 8.34 -9.83
C ARG A 289 -4.42 7.02 -10.44
N ASP A 290 -5.67 6.64 -10.22
CA ASP A 290 -6.20 5.36 -10.69
C ASP A 290 -6.25 5.31 -12.23
N ALA A 291 -6.73 6.36 -12.89
CA ALA A 291 -6.79 6.44 -14.35
C ALA A 291 -5.38 6.37 -14.99
N PHE A 292 -4.43 7.15 -14.47
CA PHE A 292 -3.07 7.17 -15.01
C PHE A 292 -2.25 5.94 -14.61
N SER A 293 -2.54 5.29 -13.48
CA SER A 293 -1.90 4.02 -13.13
C SER A 293 -2.30 2.90 -14.11
N VAL A 294 -3.53 2.91 -14.61
CA VAL A 294 -3.96 2.00 -15.68
C VAL A 294 -3.12 2.22 -16.93
N LEU A 295 -2.94 3.47 -17.36
CA LEU A 295 -2.12 3.81 -18.54
C LEU A 295 -0.65 3.40 -18.33
N PHE A 296 -0.12 3.55 -17.11
CA PHE A 296 1.21 3.05 -16.77
C PHE A 296 1.33 1.55 -16.98
N PHE A 297 0.41 0.75 -16.42
CA PHE A 297 0.47 -0.70 -16.58
C PHE A 297 0.26 -1.15 -18.03
N VAL A 298 -0.58 -0.45 -18.79
CA VAL A 298 -0.73 -0.71 -20.23
C VAL A 298 0.59 -0.41 -20.98
N ALA A 299 1.23 0.73 -20.71
CA ALA A 299 2.51 1.08 -21.32
C ALA A 299 3.61 0.06 -20.99
N VAL A 300 3.69 -0.39 -19.73
CA VAL A 300 4.60 -1.50 -19.34
C VAL A 300 4.26 -2.77 -20.11
N GLY A 301 2.99 -3.10 -20.24
CA GLY A 301 2.52 -4.25 -21.01
C GLY A 301 2.95 -4.20 -22.48
N MET A 302 2.95 -3.01 -23.10
CA MET A 302 3.42 -2.84 -24.50
C MET A 302 4.89 -3.17 -24.71
N LEU A 303 5.71 -3.13 -23.65
CA LEU A 303 7.13 -3.51 -23.69
C LEU A 303 7.36 -5.01 -23.58
N ILE A 304 6.33 -5.79 -23.25
CA ILE A 304 6.45 -7.25 -23.08
C ILE A 304 6.45 -7.92 -24.45
N ASP A 305 7.51 -8.67 -24.74
CA ASP A 305 7.51 -9.63 -25.86
C ASP A 305 7.00 -11.00 -25.35
N PRO A 306 5.75 -11.39 -25.65
CA PRO A 306 5.22 -12.67 -25.19
C PRO A 306 5.95 -13.87 -25.76
N ALA A 307 6.69 -13.71 -26.87
CA ALA A 307 7.49 -14.78 -27.46
C ALA A 307 8.63 -15.24 -26.54
N ILE A 308 9.05 -14.46 -25.54
CA ILE A 308 10.07 -14.87 -24.56
C ILE A 308 9.60 -16.13 -23.77
N LEU A 309 8.29 -16.26 -23.52
CA LEU A 309 7.72 -17.44 -22.85
C LEU A 309 7.93 -18.74 -23.65
N MET A 310 8.03 -18.62 -24.98
CA MET A 310 8.23 -19.75 -25.88
C MET A 310 9.69 -19.95 -26.26
N ARG A 311 10.47 -18.85 -26.36
CA ARG A 311 11.89 -18.90 -26.73
C ARG A 311 12.76 -19.36 -25.58
N GLU A 312 12.49 -18.89 -24.34
CA GLU A 312 13.32 -19.14 -23.17
C GLU A 312 12.52 -19.61 -21.95
N PRO A 313 11.67 -20.69 -22.08
CA PRO A 313 10.77 -21.10 -21.02
C PRO A 313 11.49 -21.51 -19.73
N ALA A 314 12.69 -22.09 -19.85
CA ALA A 314 13.49 -22.48 -18.69
C ALA A 314 13.99 -21.25 -17.90
N ARG A 315 14.47 -20.21 -18.59
CA ARG A 315 14.92 -18.97 -17.94
C ARG A 315 13.76 -18.22 -17.30
N VAL A 316 12.60 -18.15 -17.97
CA VAL A 316 11.38 -17.59 -17.38
C VAL A 316 10.98 -18.35 -16.12
N ALA A 317 10.99 -19.70 -16.15
CA ALA A 317 10.68 -20.50 -14.97
C ALA A 317 11.64 -20.25 -13.80
N VAL A 318 12.95 -20.09 -14.08
CA VAL A 318 13.94 -19.74 -13.06
C VAL A 318 13.67 -18.36 -12.49
N VAL A 319 13.37 -17.35 -13.31
CA VAL A 319 13.04 -15.98 -12.85
C VAL A 319 11.79 -16.00 -11.97
N VAL A 320 10.73 -16.67 -12.40
CA VAL A 320 9.50 -16.84 -11.62
C VAL A 320 9.78 -17.56 -10.30
N ALA A 321 10.61 -18.61 -10.32
CA ALA A 321 11.02 -19.31 -9.10
C ALA A 321 11.81 -18.41 -8.14
N ILE A 322 12.70 -17.56 -8.64
CA ILE A 322 13.43 -16.57 -7.81
C ILE A 322 12.45 -15.59 -7.18
N ILE A 323 11.51 -15.05 -7.96
CA ILE A 323 10.55 -14.05 -7.48
C ILE A 323 9.60 -14.66 -6.45
N ILE A 324 8.98 -15.82 -6.75
CA ILE A 324 7.94 -16.40 -5.89
C ILE A 324 8.57 -17.21 -4.75
N VAL A 325 9.51 -18.11 -5.05
CA VAL A 325 10.05 -19.02 -4.04
C VAL A 325 11.28 -18.43 -3.36
N GLY A 326 12.22 -17.88 -4.13
CA GLY A 326 13.47 -17.33 -3.61
C GLY A 326 13.24 -16.15 -2.66
N LYS A 327 12.50 -15.13 -3.12
CA LYS A 327 12.19 -13.95 -2.29
C LYS A 327 11.30 -14.31 -1.10
N PHE A 328 10.33 -15.21 -1.30
CA PHE A 328 9.51 -15.71 -0.21
C PHE A 328 10.38 -16.37 0.86
N ALA A 329 11.28 -17.28 0.49
CA ALA A 329 12.15 -17.98 1.43
C ALA A 329 13.09 -17.02 2.17
N ILE A 330 13.65 -16.02 1.47
CA ILE A 330 14.49 -14.98 2.06
C ILE A 330 13.70 -14.17 3.09
N ALA A 331 12.54 -13.63 2.70
CA ALA A 331 11.72 -12.81 3.60
C ALA A 331 11.21 -13.63 4.79
N PHE A 332 10.73 -14.84 4.55
CA PHE A 332 10.29 -15.78 5.58
C PHE A 332 11.40 -16.07 6.59
N GLY A 333 12.59 -16.43 6.11
CA GLY A 333 13.75 -16.71 6.96
C GLY A 333 14.20 -15.50 7.78
N LEU A 334 14.23 -14.31 7.18
CA LEU A 334 14.60 -13.07 7.87
C LEU A 334 13.60 -12.73 8.99
N VAL A 335 12.30 -12.80 8.73
CA VAL A 335 11.28 -12.49 9.75
C VAL A 335 11.35 -13.48 10.92
N LEU A 336 11.58 -14.76 10.65
CA LEU A 336 11.82 -15.76 11.70
C LEU A 336 13.12 -15.49 12.47
N LEU A 337 14.18 -15.06 11.79
CA LEU A 337 15.46 -14.67 12.41
C LEU A 337 15.28 -13.49 13.37
N PHE A 338 14.41 -12.53 13.04
CA PHE A 338 13.98 -11.44 13.92
C PHE A 338 13.02 -11.89 15.02
N ARG A 339 12.73 -13.21 15.12
CA ARG A 339 11.88 -13.83 16.13
C ARG A 339 10.43 -13.37 16.11
N TYR A 340 9.92 -12.98 14.95
CA TYR A 340 8.50 -12.72 14.74
C TYR A 340 7.73 -14.04 14.51
N PRO A 341 6.41 -14.05 14.75
CA PRO A 341 5.59 -15.25 14.64
C PRO A 341 5.48 -15.79 13.22
N LEU A 342 5.12 -17.07 13.15
CA LEU A 342 4.94 -17.78 11.88
C LEU A 342 3.95 -17.09 10.95
N ASN A 343 2.82 -16.61 11.47
CA ASN A 343 1.82 -15.89 10.66
C ASN A 343 2.38 -14.59 10.07
N THR A 344 3.14 -13.81 10.86
CA THR A 344 3.82 -12.60 10.40
C THR A 344 4.84 -12.94 9.32
N ALA A 345 5.65 -14.00 9.52
CA ALA A 345 6.65 -14.43 8.54
C ALA A 345 6.00 -14.86 7.21
N LEU A 346 4.93 -15.64 7.26
CA LEU A 346 4.20 -16.05 6.06
C LEU A 346 3.55 -14.86 5.33
N THR A 347 2.94 -13.93 6.08
CA THR A 347 2.29 -12.76 5.49
C THR A 347 3.31 -11.85 4.81
N ILE A 348 4.41 -11.47 5.48
CA ILE A 348 5.45 -10.60 4.93
C ILE A 348 6.15 -11.29 3.74
N ALA A 349 6.40 -12.60 3.81
CA ALA A 349 6.98 -13.34 2.70
C ALA A 349 6.06 -13.33 1.47
N ALA A 350 4.75 -13.51 1.65
CA ALA A 350 3.78 -13.50 0.56
C ALA A 350 3.63 -12.11 -0.08
N THR A 351 3.69 -11.02 0.72
CA THR A 351 3.66 -9.64 0.17
C THR A 351 4.86 -9.36 -0.73
N GLY A 352 6.03 -9.93 -0.41
CA GLY A 352 7.26 -9.76 -1.17
C GLY A 352 7.43 -10.70 -2.37
N ALA A 353 6.55 -11.69 -2.56
CA ALA A 353 6.67 -12.73 -3.59
C ALA A 353 6.22 -12.30 -5.00
N GLN A 354 6.43 -11.06 -5.35
CA GLN A 354 6.13 -10.45 -6.65
C GLN A 354 7.09 -9.28 -6.90
N ILE A 355 7.15 -8.69 -8.12
CA ILE A 355 7.97 -7.53 -8.46
C ILE A 355 7.10 -6.38 -8.96
N GLY A 356 7.63 -5.16 -8.91
CA GLY A 356 6.88 -3.95 -9.13
C GLY A 356 7.46 -2.99 -10.16
N GLU A 357 6.92 -1.77 -10.13
CA GLU A 357 7.24 -0.68 -11.06
C GLU A 357 8.72 -0.31 -11.08
N PHE A 358 9.40 -0.30 -9.93
CA PHE A 358 10.84 -0.01 -9.88
C PHE A 358 11.67 -1.04 -10.64
N SER A 359 11.21 -2.30 -10.70
CA SER A 359 11.85 -3.35 -11.49
C SER A 359 11.84 -3.00 -12.99
N PHE A 360 10.75 -2.42 -13.47
CA PHE A 360 10.61 -2.01 -14.88
C PHE A 360 11.47 -0.80 -15.20
N ILE A 361 11.51 0.19 -14.30
CA ILE A 361 12.35 1.38 -14.44
C ILE A 361 13.83 0.99 -14.43
N LEU A 362 14.25 0.13 -13.50
CA LEU A 362 15.62 -0.39 -13.43
C LEU A 362 15.99 -1.19 -14.67
N ALA A 363 15.10 -2.05 -15.16
CA ALA A 363 15.34 -2.84 -16.37
C ALA A 363 15.50 -1.93 -17.61
N GLY A 364 14.62 -0.94 -17.77
CA GLY A 364 14.70 0.06 -18.85
C GLY A 364 15.99 0.87 -18.79
N MET A 365 16.33 1.40 -17.60
CA MET A 365 17.57 2.13 -17.38
C MET A 365 18.80 1.26 -17.61
N GLY A 366 18.79 0.00 -17.13
CA GLY A 366 19.88 -0.94 -17.34
C GLY A 366 20.16 -1.24 -18.82
N VAL A 367 19.11 -1.38 -19.62
CA VAL A 367 19.21 -1.53 -21.08
C VAL A 367 19.74 -0.24 -21.70
N GLY A 368 19.20 0.92 -21.31
CA GLY A 368 19.65 2.24 -21.81
C GLY A 368 21.11 2.55 -21.50
N LEU A 369 21.65 2.07 -20.38
CA LEU A 369 23.05 2.19 -19.99
C LEU A 369 23.94 1.10 -20.61
N GLY A 370 23.38 0.16 -21.40
CA GLY A 370 24.14 -0.97 -21.97
C GLY A 370 24.63 -1.97 -20.92
N LEU A 371 24.11 -1.94 -19.70
CA LEU A 371 24.45 -2.88 -18.63
C LEU A 371 23.65 -4.18 -18.75
N LEU A 372 22.33 -4.06 -18.89
CA LEU A 372 21.41 -5.20 -18.97
C LEU A 372 21.13 -5.53 -20.44
N PRO A 373 21.22 -6.79 -20.88
CA PRO A 373 20.75 -7.19 -22.19
C PRO A 373 19.22 -7.05 -22.31
N VAL A 374 18.72 -6.82 -23.53
CA VAL A 374 17.27 -6.70 -23.81
C VAL A 374 16.52 -7.93 -23.33
N GLU A 375 17.11 -9.13 -23.52
CA GLU A 375 16.59 -10.40 -23.00
C GLU A 375 16.37 -10.36 -21.48
N GLY A 376 17.27 -9.73 -20.73
CA GLY A 376 17.14 -9.56 -19.27
C GLY A 376 15.93 -8.72 -18.89
N ARG A 377 15.66 -7.63 -19.62
CA ARG A 377 14.44 -6.84 -19.46
C ARG A 377 13.19 -7.70 -19.72
N ASP A 378 13.19 -8.43 -20.84
CA ASP A 378 12.03 -9.22 -21.23
C ASP A 378 11.73 -10.35 -20.23
N LEU A 379 12.77 -10.96 -19.66
CA LEU A 379 12.66 -11.93 -18.56
C LEU A 379 12.08 -11.31 -17.28
N ILE A 380 12.51 -10.10 -16.91
CA ILE A 380 11.96 -9.36 -15.77
C ILE A 380 10.47 -9.08 -15.99
N LEU A 381 10.09 -8.59 -17.17
CA LEU A 381 8.71 -8.28 -17.51
C LEU A 381 7.81 -9.53 -17.52
N ALA A 382 8.28 -10.63 -18.11
CA ALA A 382 7.59 -11.92 -18.07
C ALA A 382 7.45 -12.45 -16.64
N GLY A 383 8.51 -12.36 -15.84
CA GLY A 383 8.49 -12.71 -14.42
C GLY A 383 7.49 -11.89 -13.61
N ALA A 384 7.38 -10.59 -13.90
CA ALA A 384 6.41 -9.71 -13.28
C ALA A 384 4.97 -10.14 -13.59
N LEU A 385 4.64 -10.31 -14.86
CA LEU A 385 3.30 -10.73 -15.30
C LEU A 385 2.86 -12.01 -14.59
N VAL A 386 3.73 -13.02 -14.55
CA VAL A 386 3.45 -14.31 -13.92
C VAL A 386 3.36 -14.16 -12.39
N SER A 387 4.31 -13.46 -11.76
CA SER A 387 4.35 -13.34 -10.29
C SER A 387 3.18 -12.52 -9.74
N ILE A 388 2.79 -11.43 -10.41
CA ILE A 388 1.60 -10.64 -10.04
C ILE A 388 0.33 -11.48 -10.19
N SER A 389 0.22 -12.24 -11.29
CA SER A 389 -0.92 -13.14 -11.54
C SER A 389 -1.04 -14.22 -10.48
N LEU A 390 0.07 -14.79 -10.02
CA LEU A 390 0.09 -15.88 -9.04
C LEU A 390 0.07 -15.40 -7.58
N ASN A 391 0.26 -14.12 -7.31
CA ASN A 391 0.40 -13.61 -5.95
C ASN A 391 -0.84 -13.88 -5.07
N HIS A 392 -2.05 -13.83 -5.64
CA HIS A 392 -3.28 -14.16 -4.92
C HIS A 392 -3.30 -15.63 -4.45
N ILE A 393 -2.71 -16.56 -5.22
CA ILE A 393 -2.58 -17.97 -4.86
C ILE A 393 -1.57 -18.13 -3.72
N VAL A 394 -0.45 -17.40 -3.77
CA VAL A 394 0.55 -17.39 -2.68
C VAL A 394 -0.09 -16.95 -1.37
N PHE A 395 -0.89 -15.89 -1.39
CA PHE A 395 -1.63 -15.45 -0.21
C PHE A 395 -2.69 -16.45 0.26
N ALA A 396 -3.43 -17.07 -0.66
CA ALA A 396 -4.42 -18.09 -0.31
C ALA A 396 -3.78 -19.33 0.35
N ALA A 397 -2.52 -19.62 0.00
CA ALA A 397 -1.76 -20.72 0.57
C ALA A 397 -1.27 -20.47 2.01
N ILE A 398 -1.32 -19.23 2.55
CA ILE A 398 -0.82 -18.89 3.89
C ILE A 398 -1.52 -19.73 4.97
N GLN A 399 -2.86 -19.71 5.00
CA GLN A 399 -3.63 -20.41 6.03
C GLN A 399 -3.43 -21.94 6.00
N PRO A 400 -3.54 -22.63 4.85
CA PRO A 400 -3.27 -24.07 4.79
C PRO A 400 -1.81 -24.41 5.09
N ALA A 401 -0.85 -23.58 4.66
CA ALA A 401 0.57 -23.75 4.99
C ALA A 401 0.82 -23.63 6.50
N GLN A 402 0.25 -22.62 7.14
CA GLN A 402 0.35 -22.43 8.58
C GLN A 402 -0.23 -23.63 9.35
N ALA A 403 -1.43 -24.08 8.97
CA ALA A 403 -2.07 -25.25 9.58
C ALA A 403 -1.24 -26.54 9.40
N TRP A 404 -0.64 -26.72 8.23
CA TRP A 404 0.20 -27.87 7.92
C TRP A 404 1.51 -27.85 8.72
N ILE A 405 2.18 -26.68 8.81
CA ILE A 405 3.43 -26.50 9.57
C ILE A 405 3.17 -26.75 11.07
N ARG A 406 2.07 -26.22 11.63
CA ARG A 406 1.66 -26.41 13.02
C ARG A 406 1.47 -27.89 13.38
N LYS A 407 0.84 -28.65 12.48
CA LYS A 407 0.60 -30.08 12.71
C LYS A 407 1.88 -30.92 12.73
N ARG A 408 2.96 -30.46 12.05
CA ARG A 408 4.18 -31.26 11.87
C ARG A 408 5.37 -30.82 12.72
N SER A 409 5.38 -29.62 13.24
CA SER A 409 6.53 -29.05 13.95
C SER A 409 6.16 -28.50 15.32
N ALA A 410 6.64 -29.16 16.39
CA ALA A 410 6.58 -28.63 17.74
C ALA A 410 7.36 -27.30 17.87
N TRP A 411 8.37 -27.10 17.03
CA TRP A 411 9.16 -25.86 16.95
C TRP A 411 8.34 -24.69 16.39
N ALA A 412 7.45 -24.95 15.44
CA ALA A 412 6.53 -23.95 14.92
C ALA A 412 5.53 -23.46 15.99
N ASN A 413 5.07 -24.36 16.85
CA ASN A 413 4.21 -24.01 17.99
C ASN A 413 4.97 -23.18 19.06
N ALA A 414 6.27 -23.42 19.21
CA ALA A 414 7.13 -22.63 20.12
C ALA A 414 7.44 -21.22 19.56
N LEU A 415 7.39 -21.04 18.25
CA LEU A 415 7.52 -19.73 17.58
C LEU A 415 6.23 -18.91 17.62
N GLU A 416 5.09 -19.50 17.94
CA GLU A 416 3.83 -18.79 18.20
C GLU A 416 3.85 -18.20 19.62
N ARG A 417 4.73 -17.24 19.84
CA ARG A 417 4.54 -16.33 20.97
C ARG A 417 3.30 -15.48 20.69
N PRO A 418 2.52 -15.07 21.71
CA PRO A 418 1.46 -14.09 21.50
C PRO A 418 2.08 -12.89 20.77
N VAL A 419 1.63 -12.67 19.56
CA VAL A 419 2.25 -11.79 18.56
C VAL A 419 2.29 -10.34 19.01
N ASP A 420 1.35 -10.00 19.87
CA ASP A 420 1.15 -8.64 20.35
C ASP A 420 0.76 -8.72 21.84
N PRO A 421 1.55 -8.11 22.74
CA PRO A 421 1.15 -7.95 24.14
C PRO A 421 -0.21 -7.22 24.27
N LEU A 422 -0.62 -6.51 23.21
CA LEU A 422 -1.90 -5.80 23.14
C LEU A 422 -3.05 -6.67 22.59
N ALA A 423 -2.76 -7.81 22.00
CA ALA A 423 -3.78 -8.74 21.50
C ALA A 423 -4.48 -9.54 22.61
N ALA A 424 -3.93 -9.55 23.82
CA ALA A 424 -4.53 -10.15 25.00
C ALA A 424 -4.67 -9.10 26.12
N LEU A 425 -5.70 -9.22 26.95
CA LEU A 425 -5.80 -8.38 28.14
C LEU A 425 -4.67 -8.70 29.12
N PRO A 426 -4.17 -7.70 29.89
CA PRO A 426 -3.25 -7.94 30.97
C PRO A 426 -3.80 -8.97 31.96
N MET A 427 -2.93 -9.89 32.47
CA MET A 427 -3.36 -10.92 33.44
C MET A 427 -3.82 -10.35 34.80
N GLU A 428 -3.60 -9.08 35.05
CA GLU A 428 -3.91 -8.39 36.31
C GLU A 428 -5.36 -7.87 36.36
N VAL A 429 -6.14 -8.02 35.27
CA VAL A 429 -7.54 -7.54 35.25
C VAL A 429 -8.41 -8.43 36.11
N GLY A 430 -9.05 -7.84 37.11
CA GLY A 430 -9.88 -8.56 38.06
C GLY A 430 -11.12 -9.22 37.43
N GLU A 431 -11.45 -10.44 37.86
CA GLU A 431 -12.62 -11.16 37.32
C GLU A 431 -13.96 -10.36 37.44
N LYS A 432 -14.06 -9.47 38.44
CA LYS A 432 -15.21 -8.61 38.64
C LYS A 432 -15.38 -7.57 37.53
N GLU A 433 -14.31 -7.07 36.96
CA GLU A 433 -14.34 -6.07 35.90
C GLU A 433 -14.67 -6.68 34.54
N LEU A 434 -14.47 -8.01 34.41
CA LEU A 434 -14.75 -8.79 33.21
C LEU A 434 -16.04 -9.59 33.27
N THR A 435 -16.98 -9.22 34.20
CA THR A 435 -18.27 -9.88 34.33
C THR A 435 -19.40 -8.83 34.24
N GLY A 436 -20.30 -9.01 33.30
CA GLY A 436 -21.40 -8.06 33.05
C GLY A 436 -20.95 -6.74 32.41
N HIS A 437 -19.75 -6.67 31.93
CA HIS A 437 -19.15 -5.51 31.26
C HIS A 437 -19.71 -5.30 29.84
N VAL A 438 -19.37 -4.16 29.25
CA VAL A 438 -19.67 -3.82 27.85
C VAL A 438 -18.44 -4.13 27.00
N VAL A 439 -18.62 -4.84 25.89
CA VAL A 439 -17.60 -4.95 24.84
C VAL A 439 -17.88 -3.87 23.79
N LEU A 440 -16.92 -2.95 23.61
CA LEU A 440 -17.03 -1.85 22.65
C LEU A 440 -16.06 -2.10 21.50
N VAL A 441 -16.59 -2.35 20.31
CA VAL A 441 -15.80 -2.58 19.10
C VAL A 441 -15.72 -1.30 18.28
N GLY A 442 -14.47 -0.82 18.08
CA GLY A 442 -14.15 0.41 17.36
C GLY A 442 -14.17 1.64 18.26
N PHE A 443 -13.00 2.27 18.46
CA PHE A 443 -12.83 3.46 19.29
C PHE A 443 -12.55 4.73 18.47
N GLY A 444 -13.20 4.82 17.31
CA GLY A 444 -13.21 6.02 16.46
C GLY A 444 -14.10 7.12 17.06
N ARG A 445 -14.58 8.06 16.21
CA ARG A 445 -15.38 9.23 16.64
C ARG A 445 -16.62 8.89 17.48
N VAL A 446 -17.34 7.83 17.11
CA VAL A 446 -18.55 7.40 17.83
C VAL A 446 -18.18 6.57 19.07
N GLY A 447 -17.30 5.58 18.89
CA GLY A 447 -16.88 4.72 20.01
C GLY A 447 -16.21 5.49 21.14
N ARG A 448 -15.42 6.52 20.83
CA ARG A 448 -14.81 7.38 21.85
C ARG A 448 -15.87 8.08 22.71
N ARG A 449 -16.93 8.65 22.12
CA ARG A 449 -18.02 9.28 22.87
C ARG A 449 -18.79 8.28 23.73
N ILE A 450 -18.97 7.06 23.21
CA ILE A 450 -19.59 5.98 24.00
C ILE A 450 -18.68 5.61 25.17
N GLY A 451 -17.38 5.43 24.93
CA GLY A 451 -16.40 5.11 25.98
C GLY A 451 -16.32 6.20 27.06
N GLU A 452 -16.30 7.48 26.67
CA GLU A 452 -16.33 8.62 27.61
C GLU A 452 -17.60 8.58 28.49
N ALA A 453 -18.76 8.27 27.90
CA ALA A 453 -19.99 8.12 28.63
C ALA A 453 -19.98 6.91 29.58
N LEU A 454 -19.37 5.78 29.17
CA LEU A 454 -19.23 4.60 30.03
C LEU A 454 -18.32 4.90 31.24
N VAL A 455 -17.22 5.60 31.02
CA VAL A 455 -16.31 6.06 32.10
C VAL A 455 -17.06 6.99 33.06
N ALA A 456 -17.81 7.96 32.54
CA ALA A 456 -18.58 8.92 33.37
C ALA A 456 -19.66 8.25 34.23
N ASN A 457 -20.14 7.08 33.80
CA ASN A 457 -21.16 6.30 34.54
C ASN A 457 -20.55 5.12 35.33
N ASP A 458 -19.26 5.08 35.52
CA ASP A 458 -18.53 4.01 36.25
C ASP A 458 -18.88 2.60 35.73
N THR A 459 -19.07 2.47 34.43
CA THR A 459 -19.44 1.21 33.78
C THR A 459 -18.20 0.52 33.23
N HIS A 460 -17.97 -0.71 33.68
CA HIS A 460 -16.84 -1.50 33.18
C HIS A 460 -17.02 -1.86 31.70
N PHE A 461 -15.98 -1.65 30.91
CA PHE A 461 -15.99 -2.01 29.51
C PHE A 461 -14.59 -2.42 29.01
N VAL A 462 -14.59 -3.20 27.94
CA VAL A 462 -13.39 -3.62 27.21
C VAL A 462 -13.51 -3.13 25.77
N VAL A 463 -12.48 -2.44 25.27
CA VAL A 463 -12.43 -1.98 23.89
C VAL A 463 -11.74 -3.01 23.02
N ALA A 464 -12.28 -3.31 21.84
CA ALA A 464 -11.57 -3.97 20.77
C ALA A 464 -11.41 -3.00 19.61
N ASP A 465 -10.17 -2.73 19.19
CA ASP A 465 -9.87 -1.86 18.07
C ASP A 465 -8.74 -2.43 17.21
N ARG A 466 -8.83 -2.24 15.90
CA ARG A 466 -7.76 -2.65 14.97
C ARG A 466 -6.55 -1.73 15.07
N ASN A 467 -6.75 -0.47 15.46
CA ASN A 467 -5.69 0.52 15.58
C ASN A 467 -4.96 0.35 16.91
N ARG A 468 -3.71 -0.08 16.80
CA ARG A 468 -2.81 -0.36 17.94
C ARG A 468 -2.55 0.88 18.79
N GLU A 469 -2.33 2.05 18.18
CA GLU A 469 -2.07 3.30 18.91
C GLU A 469 -3.24 3.68 19.81
N ILE A 470 -4.48 3.49 19.32
CA ILE A 470 -5.69 3.70 20.14
C ILE A 470 -5.68 2.76 21.33
N VAL A 471 -5.32 1.48 21.13
CA VAL A 471 -5.29 0.49 22.20
C VAL A 471 -4.17 0.80 23.22
N GLU A 472 -2.99 1.24 22.76
CA GLU A 472 -1.88 1.67 23.64
C GLU A 472 -2.28 2.90 24.48
N ASP A 473 -2.87 3.91 23.85
CA ASP A 473 -3.35 5.13 24.53
C ASP A 473 -4.43 4.81 25.57
N LEU A 474 -5.37 3.91 25.24
CA LEU A 474 -6.41 3.46 26.16
C LEU A 474 -5.81 2.73 27.37
N ARG A 475 -4.88 1.82 27.16
CA ARG A 475 -4.20 1.12 28.25
C ARG A 475 -3.36 2.05 29.11
N ALA A 476 -2.69 3.03 28.51
CA ALA A 476 -1.96 4.05 29.27
C ALA A 476 -2.89 4.88 30.17
N LYS A 477 -4.16 5.02 29.79
CA LYS A 477 -5.23 5.67 30.59
C LYS A 477 -5.93 4.73 31.56
N GLY A 478 -5.50 3.48 31.67
CA GLY A 478 -6.11 2.47 32.55
C GLY A 478 -7.39 1.84 32.00
N ILE A 479 -7.72 2.05 30.72
CA ILE A 479 -8.90 1.45 30.07
C ILE A 479 -8.49 0.10 29.46
N HIS A 480 -9.30 -0.92 29.72
CA HIS A 480 -9.06 -2.26 29.20
C HIS A 480 -9.32 -2.29 27.68
N ALA A 481 -8.28 -2.64 26.91
CA ALA A 481 -8.38 -2.67 25.47
C ALA A 481 -7.59 -3.83 24.86
N VAL A 482 -8.08 -4.37 23.75
CA VAL A 482 -7.48 -5.47 22.96
C VAL A 482 -7.28 -5.00 21.53
N SER A 483 -6.06 -5.19 21.01
CA SER A 483 -5.73 -4.88 19.62
C SER A 483 -6.08 -6.05 18.71
N GLY A 484 -6.85 -5.81 17.66
CA GLY A 484 -7.14 -6.80 16.65
C GLY A 484 -8.50 -6.64 15.98
N ASP A 485 -8.77 -7.50 15.03
CA ASP A 485 -10.06 -7.56 14.34
C ASP A 485 -11.06 -8.36 15.16
N ALA A 486 -12.08 -7.70 15.68
CA ALA A 486 -13.12 -8.36 16.48
C ALA A 486 -13.99 -9.36 15.68
N SER A 487 -13.87 -9.41 14.34
CA SER A 487 -14.43 -10.49 13.51
C SER A 487 -13.58 -11.77 13.53
N ASP A 488 -12.44 -11.77 14.25
CA ASP A 488 -11.68 -12.97 14.58
C ASP A 488 -12.18 -13.53 15.92
N PRO A 489 -12.57 -14.83 15.98
CA PRO A 489 -13.02 -15.47 17.20
C PRO A 489 -12.01 -15.37 18.37
N VAL A 490 -10.71 -15.36 18.07
CA VAL A 490 -9.67 -15.25 19.10
C VAL A 490 -9.69 -13.87 19.74
N VAL A 491 -9.75 -12.80 18.92
CA VAL A 491 -9.83 -11.42 19.43
C VAL A 491 -11.12 -11.20 20.20
N MET A 492 -12.26 -11.68 19.69
CA MET A 492 -13.54 -11.59 20.37
C MET A 492 -13.52 -12.34 21.72
N ALA A 493 -12.89 -13.50 21.80
CA ALA A 493 -12.73 -14.24 23.06
C ALA A 493 -11.86 -13.47 24.07
N GLN A 494 -10.83 -12.74 23.62
CA GLN A 494 -9.98 -11.90 24.47
C GLN A 494 -10.72 -10.70 25.06
N THR A 495 -11.82 -10.24 24.47
CA THR A 495 -12.69 -9.23 25.09
C THR A 495 -13.55 -9.78 26.22
N HIS A 496 -13.45 -11.07 26.53
CA HIS A 496 -14.32 -11.79 27.49
C HIS A 496 -15.82 -11.65 27.20
N VAL A 497 -16.19 -11.60 25.91
CA VAL A 497 -17.60 -11.48 25.46
C VAL A 497 -18.50 -12.57 26.06
N MET A 498 -17.95 -13.73 26.42
CA MET A 498 -18.69 -14.82 27.09
C MET A 498 -19.37 -14.39 28.40
N ARG A 499 -18.83 -13.39 29.09
CA ARG A 499 -19.33 -12.85 30.35
C ARG A 499 -19.85 -11.42 30.22
N ALA A 500 -19.84 -10.86 29.01
CA ALA A 500 -20.30 -9.50 28.73
C ALA A 500 -21.84 -9.44 28.80
N ARG A 501 -22.34 -8.30 29.22
CA ARG A 501 -23.79 -7.98 29.17
C ARG A 501 -24.18 -7.46 27.79
N MET A 502 -23.30 -6.69 27.17
CA MET A 502 -23.60 -6.00 25.91
C MET A 502 -22.38 -5.97 24.98
N LEU A 503 -22.64 -6.11 23.69
CA LEU A 503 -21.69 -5.88 22.61
C LEU A 503 -22.12 -4.65 21.81
N VAL A 504 -21.28 -3.61 21.79
CA VAL A 504 -21.52 -2.38 21.04
C VAL A 504 -20.55 -2.33 19.85
N ILE A 505 -21.07 -2.33 18.64
CA ILE A 505 -20.29 -2.26 17.40
C ILE A 505 -20.41 -0.84 16.83
N ALA A 506 -19.37 -0.03 17.04
CA ALA A 506 -19.30 1.37 16.60
C ALA A 506 -18.58 1.55 15.25
N THR A 507 -18.08 0.45 14.65
CA THR A 507 -17.49 0.45 13.31
C THR A 507 -18.58 0.50 12.23
N PRO A 508 -18.32 1.13 11.07
CA PRO A 508 -19.33 1.29 10.02
C PRO A 508 -19.47 0.09 9.08
N ASP A 509 -18.60 -0.93 9.21
CA ASP A 509 -18.55 -2.09 8.31
C ASP A 509 -19.63 -3.11 8.72
N THR A 510 -20.71 -3.13 7.96
CA THR A 510 -21.89 -4.00 8.21
C THR A 510 -21.58 -5.47 8.02
N PHE A 511 -20.69 -5.82 7.06
CA PHE A 511 -20.31 -7.21 6.83
C PHE A 511 -19.49 -7.76 8.02
N ALA A 512 -18.50 -6.98 8.48
CA ALA A 512 -17.74 -7.33 9.67
C ALA A 512 -18.63 -7.38 10.93
N ALA A 513 -19.58 -6.43 11.06
CA ALA A 513 -20.52 -6.39 12.18
C ALA A 513 -21.36 -7.68 12.27
N ARG A 514 -21.89 -8.17 11.16
CA ARG A 514 -22.66 -9.45 11.12
C ARG A 514 -21.82 -10.62 11.62
N LYS A 515 -20.57 -10.72 11.15
CA LYS A 515 -19.66 -11.78 11.58
C LYS A 515 -19.30 -11.67 13.08
N MET A 516 -19.09 -10.45 13.58
CA MET A 516 -18.84 -10.20 15.01
C MET A 516 -20.02 -10.64 15.87
N ILE A 517 -21.24 -10.36 15.43
CA ILE A 517 -22.47 -10.74 16.14
C ILE A 517 -22.65 -12.26 16.13
N GLU A 518 -22.41 -12.91 14.99
CA GLU A 518 -22.47 -14.38 14.89
C GLU A 518 -21.51 -15.03 15.89
N ILE A 519 -20.24 -14.59 15.92
CA ILE A 519 -19.22 -15.07 16.86
C ILE A 519 -19.64 -14.81 18.30
N ALA A 520 -20.11 -13.58 18.60
CA ALA A 520 -20.51 -13.21 19.95
C ALA A 520 -21.68 -14.05 20.45
N ARG A 521 -22.68 -14.33 19.59
CA ARG A 521 -23.83 -15.19 19.94
C ARG A 521 -23.45 -16.66 20.13
N ILE A 522 -22.46 -17.16 19.38
CA ILE A 522 -21.91 -18.50 19.60
C ILE A 522 -21.24 -18.59 20.98
N LEU A 523 -20.48 -17.54 21.36
CA LEU A 523 -19.76 -17.49 22.63
C LEU A 523 -20.67 -17.12 23.82
N ASN A 524 -21.67 -16.26 23.59
CA ASN A 524 -22.64 -15.79 24.60
C ASN A 524 -24.02 -15.56 23.96
N PRO A 525 -24.89 -16.56 23.96
CA PRO A 525 -26.23 -16.45 23.37
C PRO A 525 -27.12 -15.36 23.98
N GLY A 526 -26.82 -14.92 25.20
CA GLY A 526 -27.57 -13.89 25.93
C GLY A 526 -27.00 -12.47 25.76
N VAL A 527 -25.98 -12.25 24.98
CA VAL A 527 -25.36 -10.93 24.80
C VAL A 527 -26.33 -9.99 24.06
N GLU A 528 -26.60 -8.83 24.64
CA GLU A 528 -27.33 -7.77 23.95
C GLU A 528 -26.43 -7.07 22.94
N THR A 529 -26.93 -6.84 21.73
CA THR A 529 -26.12 -6.25 20.66
C THR A 529 -26.66 -4.88 20.26
N VAL A 530 -25.73 -3.92 20.11
CA VAL A 530 -25.98 -2.56 19.63
C VAL A 530 -25.06 -2.31 18.44
N VAL A 531 -25.63 -1.93 17.31
CA VAL A 531 -24.86 -1.82 16.05
C VAL A 531 -25.10 -0.48 15.40
N ARG A 532 -24.03 0.10 14.86
CA ARG A 532 -24.07 1.29 14.03
C ARG A 532 -24.04 0.90 12.55
N THR A 533 -24.86 1.59 11.74
CA THR A 533 -24.80 1.51 10.27
C THR A 533 -24.87 2.91 9.64
N HIS A 534 -24.60 2.98 8.33
CA HIS A 534 -24.65 4.21 7.53
C HIS A 534 -25.76 4.20 6.47
N SER A 535 -26.33 3.03 6.16
CA SER A 535 -27.31 2.85 5.09
C SER A 535 -28.64 2.37 5.68
N GLU A 536 -29.72 2.89 5.12
CA GLU A 536 -31.08 2.48 5.49
C GLU A 536 -31.36 1.03 5.08
N GLU A 537 -30.83 0.61 3.93
CA GLU A 537 -30.91 -0.76 3.42
C GLU A 537 -30.19 -1.75 4.35
N GLU A 538 -29.00 -1.38 4.83
CA GLU A 538 -28.24 -2.17 5.80
C GLU A 538 -28.92 -2.23 7.15
N ALA A 539 -29.51 -1.11 7.62
CA ALA A 539 -30.25 -1.07 8.86
C ALA A 539 -31.46 -2.01 8.81
N GLU A 540 -32.17 -2.04 7.69
CA GLU A 540 -33.31 -2.92 7.50
C GLU A 540 -32.88 -4.39 7.47
N LEU A 541 -31.80 -4.71 6.76
CA LEU A 541 -31.23 -6.06 6.71
C LEU A 541 -30.85 -6.57 8.12
N LEU A 542 -30.15 -5.73 8.91
CA LEU A 542 -29.76 -6.07 10.28
C LEU A 542 -30.96 -6.24 11.20
N ARG A 543 -32.05 -5.45 11.02
CA ARG A 543 -33.31 -5.61 11.79
C ARG A 543 -33.99 -6.92 11.44
N GLN A 544 -34.06 -7.31 10.17
CA GLN A 544 -34.63 -8.59 9.72
C GLN A 544 -33.88 -9.80 10.29
N GLU A 545 -32.57 -9.68 10.52
CA GLU A 545 -31.75 -10.69 11.17
C GLU A 545 -31.83 -10.68 12.69
N HIS A 546 -32.71 -9.85 13.26
CA HIS A 546 -32.92 -9.71 14.71
C HIS A 546 -31.61 -9.36 15.45
N VAL A 547 -30.81 -8.48 14.87
CA VAL A 547 -29.49 -8.07 15.37
C VAL A 547 -29.64 -6.97 16.43
N GLY A 548 -30.37 -7.19 17.51
CA GLY A 548 -30.46 -6.23 18.61
C GLY A 548 -30.90 -4.82 18.19
N LYS A 549 -30.30 -3.77 18.79
CA LYS A 549 -30.62 -2.38 18.48
C LYS A 549 -29.70 -1.85 17.38
N VAL A 550 -30.28 -1.36 16.29
CA VAL A 550 -29.54 -0.77 15.15
C VAL A 550 -29.75 0.74 15.14
N PHE A 551 -28.64 1.48 15.08
CA PHE A 551 -28.59 2.93 14.97
C PHE A 551 -28.00 3.35 13.62
N MET A 552 -28.76 4.14 12.85
CA MET A 552 -28.29 4.75 11.62
C MET A 552 -27.88 6.20 11.91
N GLY A 553 -26.64 6.57 11.58
CA GLY A 553 -26.07 7.85 11.96
C GLY A 553 -26.84 9.06 11.45
N GLU A 554 -27.27 9.05 10.17
CA GLU A 554 -28.06 10.12 9.58
C GLU A 554 -29.46 10.22 10.18
N HIS A 555 -30.08 9.10 10.51
CA HIS A 555 -31.41 9.08 11.13
C HIS A 555 -31.38 9.70 12.54
N GLU A 556 -30.42 9.29 13.38
CA GLU A 556 -30.26 9.84 14.73
C GLU A 556 -29.90 11.34 14.69
N LEU A 557 -29.08 11.76 13.73
CA LEU A 557 -28.76 13.18 13.50
C LEU A 557 -30.03 13.94 13.09
N ALA A 558 -30.83 13.41 12.17
CA ALA A 558 -32.07 14.03 11.73
C ALA A 558 -33.08 14.16 12.88
N LEU A 559 -33.22 13.13 13.72
CA LEU A 559 -34.08 13.19 14.92
C LEU A 559 -33.59 14.30 15.89
N GLY A 560 -32.30 14.37 16.17
CA GLY A 560 -31.73 15.41 17.04
C GLY A 560 -31.93 16.81 16.47
N MET A 561 -31.71 17.02 15.19
CA MET A 561 -31.93 18.31 14.53
C MET A 561 -33.41 18.69 14.52
N THR A 562 -34.29 17.74 14.21
CA THR A 562 -35.74 17.97 14.20
C THR A 562 -36.26 18.35 15.58
N SER A 563 -35.82 17.64 16.62
CA SER A 563 -36.17 17.97 18.01
C SER A 563 -35.76 19.40 18.36
N HIS A 564 -34.52 19.79 18.06
CA HIS A 564 -34.03 21.15 18.31
C HIS A 564 -34.82 22.21 17.53
N VAL A 565 -35.12 21.97 16.25
CA VAL A 565 -35.92 22.90 15.42
C VAL A 565 -37.32 23.07 15.98
N VAL A 566 -37.99 21.97 16.32
CA VAL A 566 -39.35 21.99 16.91
C VAL A 566 -39.34 22.72 18.24
N GLU A 567 -38.40 22.44 19.15
CA GLU A 567 -38.26 23.13 20.42
C GLU A 567 -38.06 24.65 20.25
N ARG A 568 -37.20 25.06 19.30
CA ARG A 568 -36.95 26.48 19.03
C ARG A 568 -38.15 27.18 18.43
N LEU A 569 -38.90 26.52 17.55
CA LEU A 569 -40.14 27.06 16.98
C LEU A 569 -41.26 27.15 18.03
N ALA A 570 -41.38 26.17 18.91
CA ALA A 570 -42.30 26.19 20.01
C ALA A 570 -41.99 27.29 21.03
N ALA A 571 -40.67 27.54 21.31
CA ALA A 571 -40.22 28.60 22.19
C ALA A 571 -40.39 30.03 21.60
N ALA A 572 -40.45 30.15 20.26
CA ALA A 572 -40.61 31.44 19.59
C ALA A 572 -42.05 32.00 19.62
N GLY A 573 -43.05 31.24 20.09
CA GLY A 573 -44.46 31.66 20.23
C GLY A 573 -45.18 31.89 18.88
N PRO A 574 -46.50 32.21 18.88
CA PRO A 574 -47.32 32.32 17.68
C PRO A 574 -47.07 33.60 16.83
N ALA A 575 -45.91 34.25 16.94
CA ALA A 575 -45.59 35.51 16.24
C ALA A 575 -45.12 35.36 14.77
N LEU A 576 -45.17 34.14 14.22
CA LEU A 576 -44.80 33.84 12.81
C LEU A 576 -45.84 32.93 12.11
N ARG A 577 -47.15 33.23 12.34
CA ARG A 577 -48.21 32.72 11.46
C ARG A 577 -48.77 33.83 10.62
#